data_bb54886ff7467fc07625ab1e9ea1463e
#
_entry.id   bb54886ff7467fc07625ab1e9ea1463e
#
_cell.length_a   1.000
_cell.length_b   1.000
_cell.length_c   1.000
_cell.angle_alpha   90.00
_cell.angle_beta   90.00
_cell.angle_gamma   90.00
#
_symmetry.space_group_name_H-M   'P 1'
#
loop_
_entity.id
_entity.type
_entity.pdbx_description
1 polymer ?
#
loop_
_entity_poly.entity_id
_entity_poly.type
_entity_poly.pdbx_seq_one_letter_code
_entity_poly.pdbx_strand_id
1 'polypeptide(L)'
;GTFFTYTMYGFKRAPFTYQHRIGYNYLKGFMYAGIFPNYDGRRRLYLNASISSPRNFENFFGFGNNTAGYKEEKKNYNRVKLRTYMFNPSFEMDLRKEEVMTFFGSLDMYKAKRTDDRYIYTVYGEDHPIFRTNYFVGLGATYRITKQPYSWLPLLETEWTAGWKMNLKKPERNFPYAQGSLSWNVRFSDRFTWASLMKGTVLFDNDYEFYQAATIDLRGFRENRFIGKQSFYQYSDLRLDMGKLKNPFTPLKYGLFAGFDYGRVWFPGERSHSWHTSYGGGIWLTFLNKFTTKYSWFGSTDSFRFAFELGLGF
;
A
#
# COMPACT_ATOMS: atom_id res chain seq x y z
N GLY A 1 1.52 -15.09 -8.63
CA GLY A 1 0.20 -15.03 -9.28
C GLY A 1 0.33 -15.01 -10.79
N THR A 2 -0.71 -15.44 -11.47
CA THR A 2 -0.79 -15.48 -12.92
C THR A 2 -1.78 -14.43 -13.38
N PHE A 3 -1.45 -13.71 -14.46
CA PHE A 3 -2.32 -12.70 -15.06
C PHE A 3 -2.49 -12.99 -16.54
N PHE A 4 -3.71 -12.80 -17.02
CA PHE A 4 -4.05 -12.74 -18.42
C PHE A 4 -4.46 -11.32 -18.78
N THR A 5 -3.87 -10.76 -19.83
CA THR A 5 -4.18 -9.40 -20.30
C THR A 5 -4.65 -9.45 -21.74
N TYR A 6 -5.84 -8.93 -21.98
CA TYR A 6 -6.40 -8.70 -23.33
C TYR A 6 -6.41 -7.20 -23.60
N THR A 7 -5.80 -6.80 -24.71
CA THR A 7 -5.73 -5.39 -25.14
C THR A 7 -6.30 -5.25 -26.55
N MET A 8 -7.28 -4.39 -26.71
CA MET A 8 -7.86 -4.02 -28.00
C MET A 8 -7.26 -2.71 -28.47
N TYR A 9 -6.63 -2.76 -29.63
CA TYR A 9 -6.09 -1.59 -30.30
C TYR A 9 -7.09 -1.08 -31.32
N GLY A 10 -7.34 0.23 -31.34
CA GLY A 10 -8.20 0.89 -32.33
C GLY A 10 -7.39 1.74 -33.30
N PHE A 11 -7.92 1.97 -34.46
CA PHE A 11 -7.34 2.89 -35.44
C PHE A 11 -7.33 4.32 -34.84
N LYS A 12 -6.16 4.97 -34.83
CA LYS A 12 -5.96 6.33 -34.30
C LYS A 12 -6.32 6.51 -32.80
N ARG A 13 -6.34 5.44 -31.99
CA ARG A 13 -6.55 5.51 -30.54
C ARG A 13 -5.26 5.13 -29.80
N ALA A 14 -4.67 6.07 -29.11
CA ALA A 14 -3.50 5.84 -28.28
C ALA A 14 -3.91 5.88 -26.79
N PRO A 15 -3.37 5.01 -25.94
CA PRO A 15 -2.45 3.89 -26.24
C PRO A 15 -3.18 2.65 -26.77
N PHE A 16 -4.49 2.49 -26.50
CA PHE A 16 -5.37 1.40 -26.92
C PHE A 16 -6.85 1.82 -26.75
N THR A 17 -7.79 1.02 -27.25
CA THR A 17 -9.23 1.28 -27.09
C THR A 17 -9.72 0.87 -25.72
N TYR A 18 -9.36 -0.33 -25.26
CA TYR A 18 -9.60 -0.82 -23.91
C TYR A 18 -8.65 -1.97 -23.59
N GLN A 19 -8.47 -2.20 -22.30
CA GLN A 19 -7.67 -3.31 -21.80
C GLN A 19 -8.39 -4.00 -20.64
N HIS A 20 -8.42 -5.33 -20.66
CA HIS A 20 -8.89 -6.15 -19.58
C HIS A 20 -7.75 -7.00 -19.04
N ARG A 21 -7.59 -7.02 -17.72
CA ARG A 21 -6.64 -7.86 -17.03
C ARG A 21 -7.35 -8.69 -15.99
N ILE A 22 -7.22 -9.99 -16.07
CA ILE A 22 -7.75 -10.94 -15.09
C ILE A 22 -6.56 -11.65 -14.47
N GLY A 23 -6.55 -11.76 -13.16
CA GLY A 23 -5.46 -12.40 -12.45
C GLY A 23 -5.92 -13.24 -11.28
N TYR A 24 -5.10 -14.21 -10.94
CA TYR A 24 -5.23 -14.99 -9.72
C TYR A 24 -3.91 -15.00 -8.97
N ASN A 25 -3.98 -14.64 -7.70
CA ASN A 25 -2.88 -14.74 -6.77
C ASN A 25 -3.28 -15.70 -5.64
N TYR A 26 -2.46 -16.70 -5.38
CA TYR A 26 -2.73 -17.73 -4.37
C TYR A 26 -3.01 -17.18 -2.96
N LEU A 27 -2.40 -16.05 -2.60
CA LEU A 27 -2.60 -15.39 -1.30
C LEU A 27 -3.70 -14.33 -1.33
N LYS A 28 -3.83 -13.62 -2.46
CA LYS A 28 -4.74 -12.47 -2.58
C LYS A 28 -6.05 -12.78 -3.32
N GLY A 29 -6.18 -13.97 -3.94
CA GLY A 29 -7.39 -14.37 -4.67
C GLY A 29 -7.47 -13.83 -6.09
N PHE A 30 -8.70 -13.58 -6.57
CA PHE A 30 -8.98 -13.12 -7.93
C PHE A 30 -8.95 -11.60 -8.03
N MET A 31 -8.45 -11.09 -9.15
CA MET A 31 -8.41 -9.66 -9.46
C MET A 31 -8.81 -9.44 -10.91
N TYR A 32 -9.58 -8.39 -11.13
CA TYR A 32 -9.93 -7.86 -12.44
C TYR A 32 -9.57 -6.37 -12.49
N ALA A 33 -9.00 -5.93 -13.61
CA ALA A 33 -8.79 -4.54 -13.92
C ALA A 33 -9.20 -4.26 -15.37
N GLY A 34 -10.13 -3.35 -15.58
CA GLY A 34 -10.54 -2.83 -16.87
C GLY A 34 -10.05 -1.39 -17.01
N ILE A 35 -9.48 -1.04 -18.18
CA ILE A 35 -8.98 0.30 -18.50
C ILE A 35 -9.62 0.74 -19.82
N PHE A 36 -10.30 1.88 -19.79
CA PHE A 36 -11.04 2.45 -20.91
C PHE A 36 -10.63 3.90 -21.14
N PRO A 37 -9.56 4.15 -21.92
CA PRO A 37 -9.15 5.51 -22.27
C PRO A 37 -10.19 6.16 -23.19
N ASN A 38 -10.35 7.49 -23.07
CA ASN A 38 -11.04 8.25 -24.09
C ASN A 38 -10.19 8.40 -25.36
N TYR A 39 -10.74 9.07 -26.39
CA TYR A 39 -10.10 9.20 -27.71
C TYR A 39 -8.70 9.86 -27.64
N ASP A 40 -8.48 10.85 -26.79
CA ASP A 40 -7.22 11.57 -26.65
C ASP A 40 -6.27 10.96 -25.59
N GLY A 41 -6.70 9.89 -24.89
CA GLY A 41 -5.95 9.22 -23.84
C GLY A 41 -5.81 9.99 -22.54
N ARG A 42 -6.34 11.23 -22.46
CA ARG A 42 -6.21 12.10 -21.27
C ARG A 42 -7.18 11.78 -20.16
N ARG A 43 -8.24 11.04 -20.47
CA ARG A 43 -9.27 10.61 -19.54
C ARG A 43 -9.38 9.11 -19.61
N ARG A 44 -9.44 8.46 -18.45
CA ARG A 44 -9.45 7.00 -18.34
C ARG A 44 -10.47 6.56 -17.31
N LEU A 45 -11.34 5.65 -17.69
CA LEU A 45 -12.18 4.94 -16.75
C LEU A 45 -11.47 3.64 -16.36
N TYR A 46 -11.35 3.40 -15.07
CA TYR A 46 -10.86 2.15 -14.52
C TYR A 46 -11.99 1.43 -13.80
N LEU A 47 -12.10 0.14 -14.02
CA LEU A 47 -13.00 -0.75 -13.30
C LEU A 47 -12.16 -1.83 -12.62
N ASN A 48 -11.98 -1.71 -11.31
CA ASN A 48 -11.19 -2.67 -10.54
C ASN A 48 -12.13 -3.49 -9.66
N ALA A 49 -11.97 -4.81 -9.68
CA ALA A 49 -12.66 -5.72 -8.79
C ALA A 49 -11.69 -6.74 -8.20
N SER A 50 -11.90 -7.11 -6.95
CA SER A 50 -11.10 -8.15 -6.31
C SER A 50 -11.93 -9.00 -5.36
N ILE A 51 -11.57 -10.28 -5.29
CA ILE A 51 -12.14 -11.27 -4.38
C ILE A 51 -11.00 -11.92 -3.63
N SER A 52 -10.81 -11.55 -2.37
CA SER A 52 -9.75 -12.09 -1.53
C SER A 52 -10.32 -13.16 -0.60
N SER A 53 -10.28 -14.40 -1.04
CA SER A 53 -10.77 -15.59 -0.31
C SER A 53 -10.21 -16.85 -0.98
N PRO A 54 -9.92 -17.93 -0.28
CA PRO A 54 -10.10 -18.19 1.15
C PRO A 54 -8.87 -17.87 2.04
N ARG A 55 -7.77 -17.43 1.48
CA ARG A 55 -6.46 -17.34 2.15
C ARG A 55 -5.97 -15.92 2.45
N ASN A 56 -6.84 -14.95 2.42
CA ASN A 56 -6.50 -13.61 2.82
C ASN A 56 -6.39 -13.50 4.35
N PHE A 57 -5.21 -13.13 4.84
CA PHE A 57 -4.93 -12.92 6.25
C PHE A 57 -4.40 -11.52 6.46
N GLU A 58 -5.00 -10.84 7.43
CA GLU A 58 -4.54 -9.55 7.95
C GLU A 58 -3.98 -9.77 9.36
N ASN A 59 -3.03 -8.95 9.77
CA ASN A 59 -2.58 -8.96 11.16
C ASN A 59 -3.40 -7.98 11.98
N PHE A 60 -3.67 -8.35 13.23
CA PHE A 60 -4.30 -7.49 14.22
C PHE A 60 -3.58 -7.63 15.56
N PHE A 61 -2.97 -6.55 16.03
CA PHE A 61 -2.22 -6.48 17.29
C PHE A 61 -2.89 -5.60 18.33
N GLY A 62 -4.08 -5.06 18.04
CA GLY A 62 -4.76 -4.02 18.80
C GLY A 62 -4.52 -2.64 18.22
N PHE A 63 -5.13 -1.64 18.82
CA PHE A 63 -5.01 -0.23 18.40
C PHE A 63 -3.94 0.50 19.23
N GLY A 64 -3.29 1.49 18.59
CA GLY A 64 -2.31 2.34 19.24
C GLY A 64 -0.86 1.86 19.08
N ASN A 65 0.03 2.48 19.84
CA ASN A 65 1.47 2.23 19.82
C ASN A 65 1.90 1.17 20.86
N ASN A 66 1.20 1.09 22.00
CA ASN A 66 1.50 0.17 23.09
C ASN A 66 0.67 -1.11 22.97
N THR A 67 0.65 -1.70 21.80
CA THR A 67 -0.11 -2.92 21.56
C THR A 67 0.58 -4.14 22.17
N ALA A 68 -0.21 -5.13 22.61
CA ALA A 68 0.29 -6.37 23.16
C ALA A 68 1.31 -7.02 22.21
N GLY A 69 2.46 -7.37 22.74
CA GLY A 69 3.52 -7.98 21.98
C GLY A 69 3.08 -9.27 21.30
N TYR A 70 3.82 -9.66 20.27
CA TYR A 70 3.66 -10.92 19.59
C TYR A 70 3.87 -12.07 20.61
N LYS A 71 2.83 -12.87 20.84
CA LYS A 71 2.96 -14.11 21.63
C LYS A 71 3.50 -15.21 20.72
N GLU A 72 4.81 -15.49 20.82
CA GLU A 72 5.47 -16.54 20.06
C GLU A 72 4.90 -17.94 20.31
N GLU A 73 4.35 -18.16 21.49
CA GLU A 73 3.78 -19.43 21.95
C GLU A 73 2.58 -19.91 21.12
N LYS A 74 1.81 -18.98 20.53
CA LYS A 74 0.66 -19.33 19.67
C LYS A 74 0.93 -18.92 18.23
N LYS A 75 1.32 -19.86 17.40
CA LYS A 75 1.48 -19.67 15.96
C LYS A 75 0.22 -19.02 15.35
N ASN A 76 0.43 -17.89 14.67
CA ASN A 76 -0.64 -17.13 14.00
C ASN A 76 -1.66 -16.46 14.95
N TYR A 77 -1.37 -16.24 16.21
CA TYR A 77 -2.28 -15.66 17.20
C TYR A 77 -2.86 -14.31 16.74
N ASN A 78 -2.06 -13.44 16.15
CA ASN A 78 -2.45 -12.13 15.65
C ASN A 78 -3.01 -12.15 14.22
N ARG A 79 -3.09 -13.31 13.55
CA ARG A 79 -3.62 -13.39 12.20
C ARG A 79 -5.14 -13.50 12.20
N VAL A 80 -5.78 -12.65 11.43
CA VAL A 80 -7.22 -12.64 11.18
C VAL A 80 -7.48 -13.06 9.75
N LYS A 81 -8.30 -14.07 9.55
CA LYS A 81 -8.76 -14.44 8.21
C LYS A 81 -9.86 -13.48 7.79
N LEU A 82 -9.57 -12.65 6.79
CA LEU A 82 -10.48 -11.63 6.29
C LEU A 82 -10.92 -11.97 4.87
N ARG A 83 -12.22 -12.18 4.68
CA ARG A 83 -12.81 -12.28 3.35
C ARG A 83 -13.18 -10.91 2.86
N THR A 84 -12.72 -10.53 1.67
CA THR A 84 -13.02 -9.23 1.08
C THR A 84 -13.54 -9.40 -0.35
N TYR A 85 -14.54 -8.60 -0.71
CA TYR A 85 -14.98 -8.39 -2.08
C TYR A 85 -15.00 -6.89 -2.29
N MET A 86 -14.31 -6.44 -3.32
CA MET A 86 -14.16 -5.01 -3.60
C MET A 86 -14.48 -4.73 -5.04
N PHE A 87 -15.21 -3.65 -5.30
CA PHE A 87 -15.40 -3.07 -6.61
C PHE A 87 -15.12 -1.57 -6.54
N ASN A 88 -14.09 -1.13 -7.25
CA ASN A 88 -13.55 0.22 -7.18
C ASN A 88 -13.53 0.84 -8.59
N PRO A 89 -14.64 1.43 -9.07
CA PRO A 89 -14.63 2.24 -10.26
C PRO A 89 -13.89 3.55 -10.01
N SER A 90 -13.11 4.02 -10.98
CA SER A 90 -12.47 5.32 -10.89
C SER A 90 -12.34 5.99 -12.26
N PHE A 91 -12.45 7.32 -12.24
CA PHE A 91 -12.32 8.16 -13.40
C PHE A 91 -11.10 9.07 -13.22
N GLU A 92 -10.10 8.88 -14.05
CA GLU A 92 -8.84 9.60 -14.02
C GLU A 92 -8.78 10.60 -15.18
N MET A 93 -8.27 11.80 -14.91
CA MET A 93 -8.04 12.84 -15.89
C MET A 93 -6.67 13.48 -15.73
N ASP A 94 -5.95 13.65 -16.82
CA ASP A 94 -4.73 14.44 -16.87
C ASP A 94 -5.11 15.93 -16.91
N LEU A 95 -4.85 16.66 -15.83
CA LEU A 95 -5.08 18.11 -15.78
C LEU A 95 -3.99 18.85 -16.53
N ARG A 96 -2.74 18.46 -16.27
CA ARG A 96 -1.53 18.93 -16.93
C ARG A 96 -0.58 17.75 -17.15
N LYS A 97 0.56 18.00 -17.81
CA LYS A 97 1.54 16.95 -18.12
C LYS A 97 2.02 16.16 -16.88
N GLU A 98 2.06 16.81 -15.73
CA GLU A 98 2.59 16.27 -14.48
C GLU A 98 1.51 16.10 -13.40
N GLU A 99 0.26 16.45 -13.71
CA GLU A 99 -0.84 16.54 -12.76
C GLU A 99 -2.00 15.65 -13.18
N VAL A 100 -2.42 14.81 -12.27
CA VAL A 100 -3.51 13.84 -12.48
C VAL A 100 -4.52 13.98 -11.36
N MET A 101 -5.81 14.06 -11.71
CA MET A 101 -6.94 13.99 -10.81
C MET A 101 -7.69 12.68 -11.04
N THR A 102 -8.01 11.98 -9.96
CA THR A 102 -8.79 10.75 -9.99
C THR A 102 -9.99 10.88 -9.07
N PHE A 103 -11.17 10.64 -9.56
CA PHE A 103 -12.39 10.46 -8.76
C PHE A 103 -12.68 8.97 -8.66
N PHE A 104 -13.00 8.49 -7.49
CA PHE A 104 -13.25 7.06 -7.28
C PHE A 104 -14.47 6.79 -6.43
N GLY A 105 -15.09 5.65 -6.69
CA GLY A 105 -16.07 5.02 -5.84
C GLY A 105 -15.53 3.70 -5.27
N SER A 106 -16.11 3.24 -4.19
CA SER A 106 -15.85 1.89 -3.67
C SER A 106 -17.13 1.22 -3.21
N LEU A 107 -17.24 -0.07 -3.49
CA LEU A 107 -18.23 -0.97 -2.91
C LEU A 107 -17.45 -2.12 -2.29
N ASP A 108 -17.42 -2.18 -0.98
CA ASP A 108 -16.56 -3.10 -0.25
C ASP A 108 -17.41 -4.00 0.65
N MET A 109 -17.12 -5.29 0.65
CA MET A 109 -17.64 -6.24 1.60
C MET A 109 -16.50 -6.86 2.40
N TYR A 110 -16.62 -6.83 3.71
CA TYR A 110 -15.68 -7.46 4.64
C TYR A 110 -16.37 -8.45 5.56
N LYS A 111 -15.67 -9.57 5.83
CA LYS A 111 -16.07 -10.54 6.84
C LYS A 111 -14.83 -11.11 7.53
N ALA A 112 -14.61 -10.76 8.77
CA ALA A 112 -13.61 -11.42 9.60
C ALA A 112 -14.14 -12.81 10.01
N LYS A 113 -13.30 -13.85 9.88
CA LYS A 113 -13.64 -15.18 10.37
C LYS A 113 -13.44 -15.21 11.88
N ARG A 114 -14.47 -15.60 12.59
CA ARG A 114 -14.36 -15.91 14.01
C ARG A 114 -13.44 -17.13 14.20
N THR A 115 -12.48 -17.01 15.10
CA THR A 115 -11.57 -18.09 15.48
C THR A 115 -11.18 -17.86 16.94
N ASP A 116 -11.60 -18.72 17.81
CA ASP A 116 -11.59 -18.54 19.26
C ASP A 116 -10.18 -18.47 19.88
N ASP A 117 -9.18 -19.02 19.19
CA ASP A 117 -7.78 -19.03 19.58
C ASP A 117 -6.99 -17.79 19.07
N ARG A 118 -7.65 -16.78 18.52
CA ARG A 118 -7.03 -15.59 17.93
C ARG A 118 -7.19 -14.36 18.82
N TYR A 119 -6.19 -13.48 18.76
CA TYR A 119 -6.19 -12.22 19.52
C TYR A 119 -7.43 -11.36 19.26
N ILE A 120 -7.90 -11.31 18.03
CA ILE A 120 -9.10 -10.54 17.67
C ILE A 120 -10.33 -10.98 18.47
N TYR A 121 -10.45 -12.27 18.76
CA TYR A 121 -11.57 -12.81 19.55
C TYR A 121 -11.47 -12.34 21.03
N THR A 122 -10.26 -12.29 21.59
CA THR A 122 -10.04 -11.80 22.94
C THR A 122 -10.40 -10.32 23.09
N VAL A 123 -10.15 -9.51 22.04
CA VAL A 123 -10.40 -8.07 22.06
C VAL A 123 -11.87 -7.73 21.85
N TYR A 124 -12.53 -8.39 20.90
CA TYR A 124 -13.89 -8.04 20.47
C TYR A 124 -14.98 -8.90 21.13
N GLY A 125 -14.65 -10.06 21.66
CA GLY A 125 -15.65 -11.02 22.20
C GLY A 125 -16.43 -11.73 21.11
N GLU A 126 -17.38 -12.60 21.55
CA GLU A 126 -18.08 -13.53 20.68
C GLU A 126 -19.05 -12.88 19.69
N ASP A 127 -19.87 -11.97 20.16
CA ASP A 127 -21.03 -11.42 19.42
C ASP A 127 -20.73 -10.14 18.66
N HIS A 128 -19.46 -9.73 18.62
CA HIS A 128 -19.12 -8.46 18.02
C HIS A 128 -19.45 -8.42 16.51
N PRO A 129 -20.02 -7.31 16.02
CA PRO A 129 -20.41 -7.14 14.61
C PRO A 129 -19.29 -7.32 13.58
N ILE A 130 -18.02 -7.26 13.98
CA ILE A 130 -16.86 -7.45 13.10
C ILE A 130 -16.83 -8.84 12.46
N PHE A 131 -17.39 -9.85 13.14
CA PHE A 131 -17.50 -11.23 12.63
C PHE A 131 -18.68 -11.43 11.68
N ARG A 132 -19.57 -10.45 11.58
CA ARG A 132 -20.66 -10.42 10.61
C ARG A 132 -20.18 -9.83 9.29
N THR A 133 -20.98 -10.01 8.24
CA THR A 133 -20.69 -9.39 6.95
C THR A 133 -21.03 -7.90 7.00
N ASN A 134 -20.03 -7.07 6.76
CA ASN A 134 -20.13 -5.62 6.70
C ASN A 134 -19.97 -5.16 5.25
N TYR A 135 -20.83 -4.23 4.82
CA TYR A 135 -20.81 -3.63 3.49
C TYR A 135 -20.56 -2.13 3.64
N PHE A 136 -19.65 -1.62 2.82
CA PHE A 136 -19.31 -0.20 2.79
C PHE A 136 -19.45 0.34 1.39
N VAL A 137 -19.91 1.57 1.30
CA VAL A 137 -19.82 2.39 0.09
C VAL A 137 -18.88 3.56 0.40
N GLY A 138 -18.10 3.97 -0.58
CA GLY A 138 -17.19 5.10 -0.45
C GLY A 138 -17.11 5.91 -1.73
N LEU A 139 -16.76 7.16 -1.57
CA LEU A 139 -16.46 8.12 -2.64
C LEU A 139 -15.21 8.90 -2.25
N GLY A 140 -14.47 9.35 -3.23
CA GLY A 140 -13.30 10.17 -2.97
C GLY A 140 -12.64 10.71 -4.22
N ALA A 141 -11.61 11.50 -3.99
CA ALA A 141 -10.76 12.05 -5.04
C ALA A 141 -9.30 11.99 -4.62
N THR A 142 -8.44 11.77 -5.59
CA THR A 142 -6.98 11.77 -5.45
C THR A 142 -6.39 12.77 -6.43
N TYR A 143 -5.51 13.63 -5.93
CA TYR A 143 -4.71 14.54 -6.74
C TYR A 143 -3.24 14.12 -6.64
N ARG A 144 -2.60 13.90 -7.79
CA ARG A 144 -1.20 13.48 -7.90
C ARG A 144 -0.41 14.45 -8.75
N ILE A 145 0.76 14.81 -8.28
CA ILE A 145 1.77 15.56 -9.02
C ILE A 145 3.04 14.72 -9.09
N THR A 146 3.56 14.53 -10.32
CA THR A 146 4.84 13.85 -10.52
C THR A 146 5.77 14.76 -11.30
N LYS A 147 6.82 15.29 -10.66
CA LYS A 147 7.80 16.20 -11.27
C LYS A 147 9.14 15.50 -11.47
N GLN A 148 9.52 15.38 -12.73
CA GLN A 148 10.85 14.92 -13.15
C GLN A 148 11.34 15.80 -14.31
N PRO A 149 11.70 17.06 -14.05
CA PRO A 149 12.01 18.02 -15.12
C PRO A 149 13.25 17.63 -15.94
N TYR A 150 14.25 16.98 -15.30
CA TYR A 150 15.48 16.53 -15.96
C TYR A 150 16.03 15.28 -15.29
N SER A 151 16.84 14.50 -16.00
CA SER A 151 17.43 13.26 -15.47
C SER A 151 18.36 13.43 -14.26
N TRP A 152 18.83 14.64 -14.02
CA TRP A 152 19.74 15.00 -12.91
C TRP A 152 19.05 15.72 -11.75
N LEU A 153 17.75 16.07 -11.89
CA LEU A 153 16.96 16.65 -10.80
C LEU A 153 16.26 15.57 -9.99
N PRO A 154 15.95 15.83 -8.72
CA PRO A 154 15.18 14.89 -7.90
C PRO A 154 13.82 14.61 -8.52
N LEU A 155 13.44 13.35 -8.60
CA LEU A 155 12.06 12.97 -8.82
C LEU A 155 11.28 13.37 -7.57
N LEU A 156 10.25 14.16 -7.76
CA LEU A 156 9.29 14.53 -6.72
C LEU A 156 7.93 14.01 -7.11
N GLU A 157 7.32 13.22 -6.25
CA GLU A 157 5.92 12.78 -6.40
C GLU A 157 5.16 13.09 -5.11
N THR A 158 4.00 13.70 -5.26
CA THR A 158 3.07 13.91 -4.15
C THR A 158 1.68 13.44 -4.55
N GLU A 159 1.01 12.79 -3.60
CA GLU A 159 -0.36 12.29 -3.78
C GLU A 159 -1.20 12.68 -2.57
N TRP A 160 -2.35 13.26 -2.81
CA TRP A 160 -3.32 13.68 -1.80
C TRP A 160 -4.67 13.05 -2.12
N THR A 161 -5.21 12.30 -1.16
CA THR A 161 -6.51 11.66 -1.28
C THR A 161 -7.44 12.17 -0.19
N ALA A 162 -8.65 12.53 -0.55
CA ALA A 162 -9.73 12.78 0.37
C ALA A 162 -10.92 11.89 -0.01
N GLY A 163 -11.55 11.30 0.98
CA GLY A 163 -12.67 10.39 0.74
C GLY A 163 -13.57 10.28 1.95
N TRP A 164 -14.64 9.57 1.73
CA TRP A 164 -15.65 9.28 2.73
C TRP A 164 -16.15 7.85 2.55
N LYS A 165 -16.34 7.12 3.66
CA LYS A 165 -16.88 5.77 3.69
C LYS A 165 -18.05 5.66 4.66
N MET A 166 -19.06 4.87 4.28
CA MET A 166 -20.25 4.61 5.08
C MET A 166 -20.57 3.11 5.09
N ASN A 167 -20.96 2.61 6.24
CA ASN A 167 -21.47 1.25 6.37
C ASN A 167 -22.95 1.22 5.89
N LEU A 168 -23.26 0.38 4.90
CA LEU A 168 -24.61 0.31 4.33
C LEU A 168 -25.67 -0.26 5.27
N LYS A 169 -25.27 -1.05 6.27
CA LYS A 169 -26.21 -1.59 7.28
C LYS A 169 -26.38 -0.68 8.48
N LYS A 170 -25.42 0.22 8.70
CA LYS A 170 -25.36 1.15 9.82
C LYS A 170 -24.87 2.49 9.30
N PRO A 171 -25.72 3.29 8.62
CA PRO A 171 -25.31 4.56 8.00
C PRO A 171 -24.74 5.59 8.97
N GLU A 172 -25.10 5.50 10.26
CA GLU A 172 -24.48 6.27 11.34
C GLU A 172 -22.98 5.99 11.48
N ARG A 173 -22.52 4.79 11.07
CA ARG A 173 -21.11 4.43 11.02
C ARG A 173 -20.50 4.86 9.69
N ASN A 174 -20.07 6.09 9.66
CA ASN A 174 -19.42 6.68 8.50
C ASN A 174 -18.23 7.52 8.94
N PHE A 175 -17.25 7.65 8.07
CA PHE A 175 -16.07 8.45 8.38
C PHE A 175 -15.46 9.07 7.12
N PRO A 176 -15.23 10.38 7.15
CA PRO A 176 -14.33 11.04 6.22
C PRO A 176 -12.90 10.66 6.52
N TYR A 177 -12.05 10.64 5.51
CA TYR A 177 -10.62 10.41 5.67
C TYR A 177 -9.80 11.23 4.69
N ALA A 178 -8.56 11.50 5.08
CA ALA A 178 -7.56 12.09 4.21
C ALA A 178 -6.24 11.30 4.29
N GLN A 179 -5.56 11.20 3.15
CA GLN A 179 -4.23 10.61 3.05
C GLN A 179 -3.33 11.54 2.25
N GLY A 180 -2.07 11.61 2.64
CA GLY A 180 -1.06 12.33 1.89
C GLY A 180 0.22 11.52 1.80
N SER A 181 0.88 11.59 0.65
CA SER A 181 2.24 11.06 0.49
C SER A 181 3.11 12.03 -0.27
N LEU A 182 4.40 12.00 0.06
CA LEU A 182 5.44 12.78 -0.58
C LEU A 182 6.67 11.89 -0.72
N SER A 183 7.12 11.68 -1.94
CA SER A 183 8.36 10.97 -2.22
C SER A 183 9.33 11.83 -3.02
N TRP A 184 10.60 11.64 -2.77
CA TRP A 184 11.66 12.30 -3.52
C TRP A 184 12.91 11.43 -3.64
N ASN A 185 13.67 11.67 -4.72
CA ASN A 185 14.95 11.05 -4.94
C ASN A 185 15.97 12.15 -5.30
N VAL A 186 16.89 12.42 -4.40
CA VAL A 186 17.97 13.41 -4.59
C VAL A 186 19.26 12.70 -4.91
N ARG A 187 19.81 12.97 -6.09
CA ARG A 187 21.11 12.44 -6.50
C ARG A 187 22.20 13.41 -6.10
N PHE A 188 23.05 13.02 -5.14
CA PHE A 188 24.18 13.84 -4.68
C PHE A 188 25.42 13.72 -5.58
N SER A 189 25.59 12.54 -6.18
CA SER A 189 26.70 12.24 -7.10
C SER A 189 26.27 11.15 -8.07
N ASP A 190 27.17 10.79 -8.99
CA ASP A 190 26.90 9.70 -9.94
C ASP A 190 26.65 8.34 -9.26
N ARG A 191 27.05 8.19 -8.01
CA ARG A 191 26.92 6.93 -7.25
C ARG A 191 25.94 7.01 -6.10
N PHE A 192 25.67 8.18 -5.53
CA PHE A 192 24.86 8.30 -4.33
C PHE A 192 23.50 8.97 -4.61
N THR A 193 22.46 8.32 -4.17
CA THR A 193 21.09 8.83 -4.22
C THR A 193 20.43 8.69 -2.85
N TRP A 194 19.84 9.77 -2.37
CA TRP A 194 18.94 9.74 -1.23
C TRP A 194 17.52 9.67 -1.73
N ALA A 195 16.83 8.59 -1.35
CA ALA A 195 15.43 8.37 -1.64
C ALA A 195 14.62 8.43 -0.33
N SER A 196 13.49 9.11 -0.33
CA SER A 196 12.63 9.14 0.84
C SER A 196 11.16 9.14 0.43
N LEU A 197 10.32 8.55 1.30
CA LEU A 197 8.86 8.56 1.20
C LEU A 197 8.30 8.90 2.57
N MET A 198 7.47 9.93 2.63
CA MET A 198 6.61 10.25 3.77
C MET A 198 5.17 9.88 3.44
N LYS A 199 4.44 9.34 4.41
CA LYS A 199 3.01 9.09 4.27
C LYS A 199 2.27 9.37 5.57
N GLY A 200 1.09 9.99 5.44
CA GLY A 200 0.19 10.26 6.55
C GLY A 200 -1.25 9.89 6.20
N THR A 201 -1.99 9.43 7.18
CA THR A 201 -3.43 9.12 7.07
C THR A 201 -4.16 9.66 8.29
N VAL A 202 -5.32 10.27 8.08
CA VAL A 202 -6.20 10.77 9.11
C VAL A 202 -7.61 10.28 8.85
N LEU A 203 -8.24 9.66 9.85
CA LEU A 203 -9.67 9.36 9.89
C LEU A 203 -10.34 10.39 10.81
N PHE A 204 -11.36 11.07 10.33
CA PHE A 204 -11.99 12.17 11.07
C PHE A 204 -13.04 11.71 12.08
N ASP A 205 -13.47 10.43 11.98
CA ASP A 205 -14.40 9.81 12.92
C ASP A 205 -13.79 8.56 13.57
N ASN A 206 -14.49 7.95 14.55
CA ASN A 206 -14.07 6.75 15.27
C ASN A 206 -14.80 5.47 14.77
N ASP A 207 -15.69 5.60 13.82
CA ASP A 207 -16.57 4.52 13.33
C ASP A 207 -15.92 3.63 12.25
N TYR A 208 -14.63 3.45 12.31
CA TYR A 208 -13.86 2.56 11.42
C TYR A 208 -13.54 1.21 12.07
N GLU A 209 -13.39 0.20 11.26
CA GLU A 209 -12.94 -1.12 11.69
C GLU A 209 -11.40 -1.24 11.60
N PHE A 210 -10.79 -2.24 12.26
CA PHE A 210 -9.34 -2.40 12.29
C PHE A 210 -8.71 -2.46 10.87
N TYR A 211 -9.39 -3.08 9.91
CA TYR A 211 -8.94 -3.18 8.51
C TYR A 211 -9.11 -1.88 7.71
N GLN A 212 -9.68 -0.84 8.30
CA GLN A 212 -9.83 0.50 7.73
C GLN A 212 -8.99 1.54 8.48
N ALA A 213 -8.39 1.15 9.60
CA ALA A 213 -7.60 2.02 10.45
C ALA A 213 -6.37 2.56 9.73
N ALA A 214 -5.92 3.74 10.14
CA ALA A 214 -4.65 4.29 9.70
C ALA A 214 -3.50 3.44 10.25
N THR A 215 -2.55 3.05 9.41
CA THR A 215 -1.42 2.18 9.76
C THR A 215 -0.09 2.82 9.42
N ILE A 216 0.97 2.39 10.09
CA ILE A 216 2.35 2.62 9.68
C ILE A 216 2.95 1.32 9.17
N ASP A 217 3.64 1.40 8.04
CA ASP A 217 4.27 0.25 7.40
C ASP A 217 5.79 0.43 7.44
N LEU A 218 6.42 0.02 8.53
CA LEU A 218 7.87 0.09 8.74
C LEU A 218 8.51 -1.26 8.42
N ARG A 219 9.59 -1.26 7.64
CA ARG A 219 10.21 -2.48 7.08
C ARG A 219 10.68 -3.49 8.12
N GLY A 220 11.03 -3.05 9.33
CA GLY A 220 11.42 -3.94 10.45
C GLY A 220 10.25 -4.55 11.21
N PHE A 221 9.01 -4.13 10.95
CA PHE A 221 7.81 -4.59 11.66
C PHE A 221 6.92 -5.45 10.76
N ARG A 222 5.98 -6.16 11.36
CA ARG A 222 4.93 -6.87 10.62
C ARG A 222 3.91 -5.87 10.10
N GLU A 223 3.31 -6.19 8.96
CA GLU A 223 2.19 -5.44 8.41
C GLU A 223 1.08 -5.26 9.44
N ASN A 224 0.47 -4.08 9.50
CA ASN A 224 -0.55 -3.69 10.49
C ASN A 224 -0.13 -3.87 11.95
N ARG A 225 1.19 -3.76 12.25
CA ARG A 225 1.69 -3.88 13.62
C ARG A 225 1.16 -2.77 14.53
N PHE A 226 1.01 -1.57 13.99
CA PHE A 226 0.48 -0.40 14.67
C PHE A 226 -0.61 0.22 13.82
N ILE A 227 -1.81 0.32 14.39
CA ILE A 227 -2.98 0.89 13.73
C ILE A 227 -3.68 1.88 14.65
N GLY A 228 -4.25 2.95 14.09
CA GLY A 228 -4.90 3.99 14.86
C GLY A 228 -5.87 4.83 14.05
N LYS A 229 -6.29 5.95 14.62
CA LYS A 229 -7.13 6.96 13.94
C LYS A 229 -6.32 7.80 12.97
N GLN A 230 -5.06 8.06 13.31
CA GLN A 230 -4.12 8.80 12.48
C GLN A 230 -2.79 8.05 12.43
N SER A 231 -2.04 8.23 11.35
CA SER A 231 -0.71 7.67 11.21
C SER A 231 0.21 8.63 10.47
N PHE A 232 1.48 8.53 10.79
CA PHE A 232 2.55 9.15 10.01
C PHE A 232 3.76 8.24 10.03
N TYR A 233 4.40 8.06 8.87
CA TYR A 233 5.66 7.35 8.78
C TYR A 233 6.52 7.86 7.62
N GLN A 234 7.81 7.60 7.73
CA GLN A 234 8.81 7.93 6.73
C GLN A 234 9.78 6.78 6.54
N TYR A 235 10.12 6.49 5.28
CA TYR A 235 11.29 5.72 4.89
C TYR A 235 12.36 6.64 4.36
N SER A 236 13.63 6.28 4.59
CA SER A 236 14.76 6.97 3.98
C SER A 236 15.82 5.95 3.61
N ASP A 237 16.23 5.93 2.35
CA ASP A 237 17.30 5.08 1.83
C ASP A 237 18.45 5.94 1.31
N LEU A 238 19.65 5.65 1.76
CA LEU A 238 20.87 6.08 1.09
C LEU A 238 21.35 4.95 0.17
N ARG A 239 21.28 5.18 -1.13
CA ARG A 239 21.60 4.18 -2.17
C ARG A 239 22.94 4.48 -2.79
N LEU A 240 23.76 3.43 -2.92
CA LEU A 240 25.06 3.45 -3.60
C LEU A 240 24.96 2.61 -4.88
N ASP A 241 25.17 3.26 -6.02
CA ASP A 241 25.35 2.59 -7.33
C ASP A 241 26.80 2.11 -7.46
N MET A 242 27.02 0.82 -7.50
CA MET A 242 28.34 0.20 -7.65
C MET A 242 28.71 -0.03 -9.12
N GLY A 243 27.79 0.27 -10.06
CA GLY A 243 28.03 0.21 -11.48
C GLY A 243 27.35 -0.91 -12.21
N LYS A 244 27.95 -1.31 -13.32
CA LYS A 244 27.41 -2.33 -14.22
C LYS A 244 28.34 -3.54 -14.30
N LEU A 245 27.80 -4.71 -14.09
CA LEU A 245 28.46 -5.96 -14.44
C LEU A 245 28.19 -6.27 -15.92
N LYS A 246 29.26 -6.34 -16.69
CA LYS A 246 29.20 -6.80 -18.07
C LYS A 246 29.21 -8.32 -18.04
N ASN A 247 28.13 -8.95 -18.46
CA ASN A 247 28.05 -10.38 -18.68
C ASN A 247 27.48 -10.67 -20.08
N PRO A 248 27.71 -11.85 -20.66
CA PRO A 248 27.26 -12.17 -22.01
C PRO A 248 25.77 -12.20 -22.22
N PHE A 249 24.97 -12.34 -21.14
CA PHE A 249 23.54 -12.56 -21.23
C PHE A 249 22.72 -11.27 -21.07
N THR A 250 23.09 -10.38 -20.13
CA THR A 250 22.34 -9.16 -19.89
C THR A 250 23.14 -8.16 -19.05
N PRO A 251 23.06 -6.86 -19.38
CA PRO A 251 23.65 -5.84 -18.52
C PRO A 251 22.93 -5.83 -17.16
N LEU A 252 23.72 -6.01 -16.10
CA LEU A 252 23.25 -6.00 -14.72
C LEU A 252 23.83 -4.76 -14.02
N LYS A 253 22.94 -3.88 -13.53
CA LYS A 253 23.33 -2.84 -12.56
C LYS A 253 23.13 -3.38 -11.16
N TYR A 254 23.99 -2.99 -10.25
CA TYR A 254 23.90 -3.42 -8.86
C TYR A 254 24.37 -2.32 -7.91
N GLY A 255 23.91 -2.43 -6.69
CA GLY A 255 24.30 -1.51 -5.65
C GLY A 255 23.84 -1.95 -4.27
N LEU A 256 24.23 -1.14 -3.30
CA LEU A 256 23.88 -1.30 -1.91
C LEU A 256 22.93 -0.19 -1.47
N PHE A 257 22.25 -0.39 -0.37
CA PHE A 257 21.54 0.70 0.29
C PHE A 257 21.52 0.48 1.80
N ALA A 258 21.48 1.58 2.52
CA ALA A 258 21.18 1.63 3.95
C ALA A 258 19.89 2.42 4.15
N GLY A 259 19.03 1.97 5.05
CA GLY A 259 17.73 2.57 5.27
C GLY A 259 17.42 2.80 6.75
N PHE A 260 16.67 3.86 6.99
CA PHE A 260 16.10 4.20 8.28
C PHE A 260 14.65 4.59 8.10
N ASP A 261 13.78 3.99 8.92
CA ASP A 261 12.35 4.26 8.91
C ASP A 261 11.91 4.68 10.31
N TYR A 262 10.92 5.57 10.38
CA TYR A 262 10.28 5.91 11.63
C TYR A 262 8.80 6.26 11.40
N GLY A 263 7.99 6.06 12.43
CA GLY A 263 6.58 6.37 12.36
C GLY A 263 5.87 6.16 13.68
N ARG A 264 4.65 6.65 13.74
CA ARG A 264 3.74 6.42 14.86
C ARG A 264 2.29 6.51 14.41
N VAL A 265 1.42 5.96 15.22
CA VAL A 265 -0.02 6.16 15.12
C VAL A 265 -0.53 7.00 16.29
N TRP A 266 -1.71 7.58 16.13
CA TRP A 266 -2.45 8.24 17.20
C TRP A 266 -3.80 7.53 17.34
N PHE A 267 -4.10 7.14 18.57
CA PHE A 267 -5.35 6.47 18.91
C PHE A 267 -6.03 7.19 20.07
N PRO A 268 -7.35 7.46 20.01
CA PRO A 268 -8.07 8.16 21.07
C PRO A 268 -7.93 7.44 22.42
N GLY A 269 -7.61 8.22 23.46
CA GLY A 269 -7.41 7.70 24.81
C GLY A 269 -6.02 7.11 25.10
N GLU A 270 -5.17 6.92 24.08
CA GLU A 270 -3.79 6.49 24.30
C GLU A 270 -2.89 7.68 24.68
N ARG A 271 -2.17 7.57 25.80
CA ARG A 271 -1.20 8.57 26.26
C ARG A 271 0.23 8.33 25.76
N SER A 272 0.42 7.36 24.88
CA SER A 272 1.74 7.04 24.33
C SER A 272 2.29 8.17 23.48
N HIS A 273 3.57 8.48 23.67
CA HIS A 273 4.36 9.37 22.81
C HIS A 273 5.42 8.60 22.01
N SER A 274 5.33 7.26 21.98
CA SER A 274 6.34 6.40 21.38
C SER A 274 6.38 6.56 19.85
N TRP A 275 7.59 6.67 19.34
CA TRP A 275 7.92 6.54 17.94
C TRP A 275 8.56 5.18 17.71
N HIS A 276 8.15 4.50 16.65
CA HIS A 276 8.70 3.23 16.24
C HIS A 276 9.73 3.47 15.16
N THR A 277 10.89 2.82 15.28
CA THR A 277 11.98 2.95 14.33
C THR A 277 12.39 1.59 13.81
N SER A 278 12.82 1.54 12.54
CA SER A 278 13.52 0.40 11.98
C SER A 278 14.72 0.87 11.16
N TYR A 279 15.76 0.06 11.13
CA TYR A 279 16.97 0.36 10.40
C TYR A 279 17.52 -0.92 9.77
N GLY A 280 18.17 -0.74 8.64
CA GLY A 280 18.70 -1.87 7.91
C GLY A 280 19.32 -1.48 6.60
N GLY A 281 19.38 -2.42 5.68
CA GLY A 281 19.91 -2.20 4.36
C GLY A 281 19.85 -3.45 3.53
N GLY A 282 20.49 -3.39 2.37
CA GLY A 282 20.46 -4.51 1.46
C GLY A 282 21.17 -4.25 0.16
N ILE A 283 20.89 -5.14 -0.79
CA ILE A 283 21.39 -5.06 -2.16
C ILE A 283 20.24 -4.91 -3.13
N TRP A 284 20.50 -4.21 -4.20
CA TRP A 284 19.59 -4.14 -5.34
C TRP A 284 20.29 -4.53 -6.63
N LEU A 285 19.54 -5.18 -7.51
CA LEU A 285 20.00 -5.65 -8.81
C LEU A 285 19.00 -5.24 -9.87
N THR A 286 19.43 -4.53 -10.92
CA THR A 286 18.57 -4.13 -12.04
C THR A 286 18.99 -4.84 -13.31
N PHE A 287 18.12 -5.65 -13.86
CA PHE A 287 18.30 -6.41 -15.09
C PHE A 287 17.62 -5.66 -16.25
N LEU A 288 18.28 -5.67 -17.42
CA LEU A 288 17.79 -5.06 -18.66
C LEU A 288 17.38 -3.58 -18.52
N ASN A 289 17.87 -2.86 -17.50
CA ASN A 289 17.43 -1.51 -17.12
C ASN A 289 15.90 -1.39 -16.85
N LYS A 290 15.20 -2.50 -16.58
CA LYS A 290 13.74 -2.55 -16.38
C LYS A 290 13.31 -3.27 -15.12
N PHE A 291 13.94 -4.40 -14.79
CA PHE A 291 13.53 -5.22 -13.65
C PHE A 291 14.50 -5.02 -12.51
N THR A 292 14.00 -4.55 -11.38
CA THR A 292 14.82 -4.40 -10.18
C THR A 292 14.38 -5.41 -9.13
N THR A 293 15.33 -6.17 -8.62
CA THR A 293 15.17 -6.99 -7.41
C THR A 293 15.87 -6.31 -6.24
N LYS A 294 15.25 -6.35 -5.09
CA LYS A 294 15.76 -5.76 -3.85
C LYS A 294 15.72 -6.80 -2.75
N TYR A 295 16.84 -7.02 -2.12
CA TYR A 295 17.01 -7.93 -0.98
C TYR A 295 17.36 -7.07 0.23
N SER A 296 16.55 -7.09 1.25
CA SER A 296 16.70 -6.20 2.40
C SER A 296 16.56 -6.93 3.72
N TRP A 297 17.31 -6.43 4.71
CA TRP A 297 17.25 -6.86 6.09
C TRP A 297 17.04 -5.62 6.97
N PHE A 298 15.97 -5.62 7.74
CA PHE A 298 15.63 -4.52 8.64
C PHE A 298 15.39 -5.04 10.05
N GLY A 299 16.05 -4.42 11.04
CA GLY A 299 15.87 -4.64 12.45
C GLY A 299 14.91 -3.63 13.08
N SER A 300 14.18 -4.05 14.08
CA SER A 300 13.29 -3.24 14.90
C SER A 300 13.27 -3.77 16.34
N THR A 301 12.48 -3.14 17.20
CA THR A 301 12.22 -3.62 18.56
C THR A 301 11.49 -4.96 18.60
N ASP A 302 10.71 -5.30 17.57
CA ASP A 302 9.95 -6.56 17.50
C ASP A 302 10.78 -7.73 16.96
N SER A 303 11.56 -7.51 15.91
CA SER A 303 12.30 -8.58 15.23
C SER A 303 13.26 -8.05 14.16
N PHE A 304 14.04 -8.97 13.60
CA PHE A 304 14.82 -8.76 12.39
C PHE A 304 14.10 -9.41 11.22
N ARG A 305 13.91 -8.68 10.12
CA ARG A 305 13.11 -9.13 8.98
C ARG A 305 13.86 -9.06 7.69
N PHE A 306 13.74 -10.14 6.93
CA PHE A 306 14.17 -10.19 5.52
C PHE A 306 12.98 -9.89 4.61
N ALA A 307 13.20 -9.08 3.58
CA ALA A 307 12.24 -8.84 2.52
C ALA A 307 12.90 -8.99 1.14
N PHE A 308 12.12 -9.53 0.21
CA PHE A 308 12.44 -9.60 -1.20
C PHE A 308 11.38 -8.83 -1.99
N GLU A 309 11.81 -7.87 -2.78
CA GLU A 309 10.94 -7.07 -3.63
C GLU A 309 11.34 -7.26 -5.10
N LEU A 310 10.36 -7.32 -5.98
CA LEU A 310 10.54 -7.32 -7.43
C LEU A 310 9.70 -6.20 -8.02
N GLY A 311 10.33 -5.27 -8.71
CA GLY A 311 9.67 -4.12 -9.32
C GLY A 311 10.11 -3.86 -10.76
N LEU A 312 9.36 -3.01 -11.45
CA LEU A 312 9.73 -2.43 -12.73
C LEU A 312 10.35 -1.05 -12.45
N GLY A 313 11.65 -0.94 -12.63
CA GLY A 313 12.39 0.29 -12.36
C GLY A 313 12.70 0.52 -10.87
N PHE A 314 13.41 1.61 -10.60
CA PHE A 314 13.68 2.15 -9.26
C PHE A 314 12.73 3.30 -8.97
#